data_6fd371be2c4c34f37a365f8d8a41d06a
#
_entry.id   6fd371be2c4c34f37a365f8d8a41d06a
#
_cell.length_a   1.000
_cell.length_b   1.000
_cell.length_c   1.000
_cell.angle_alpha   90.00
_cell.angle_beta   90.00
_cell.angle_gamma   90.00
#
_symmetry.space_group_name_H-M   'P 1'
#
loop_
_entity.id
_entity.type
_entity.pdbx_description
1 polymer ?
#
loop_
_entity_poly.entity_id
_entity_poly.type
_entity_poly.pdbx_seq_one_letter_code
_entity_poly.pdbx_strand_id
1 'polypeptide(L)'
;MDPAETLAACNFQVTDSVADFGAGSGFMARAIASIVTRGNVFAIEINRDMVARITHEAEEGHIDNLHPLWGDIEIAGGTKLGDASVDVVVLSNILFQIDDKPGALKEAFRVLKNGGRLLLVDWQESFGGLGPAPHHVFNKETAEPLITKIGFTKLSDNLPAGEHHYAILFKK
;
A
#
# COMPACT_ATOMS: atom_id res chain seq x y z
N MET A 1 -6.29 11.63 7.41
CA MET A 1 -5.00 11.65 6.66
C MET A 1 -5.27 12.22 5.27
N ASP A 2 -4.51 13.22 4.83
CA ASP A 2 -4.49 13.65 3.44
C ASP A 2 -3.42 12.83 2.70
N PRO A 3 -3.79 11.94 1.76
CA PRO A 3 -2.84 11.11 1.05
C PRO A 3 -1.88 11.94 0.19
N ALA A 4 -2.27 13.13 -0.24
CA ALA A 4 -1.46 13.95 -1.15
C ALA A 4 -0.11 14.34 -0.53
N GLU A 5 -0.07 14.73 0.75
CA GLU A 5 1.17 15.07 1.43
C GLU A 5 2.09 13.86 1.59
N THR A 6 1.54 12.70 2.00
CA THR A 6 2.30 11.46 2.15
C THR A 6 2.87 10.99 0.80
N LEU A 7 2.03 11.01 -0.24
CA LEU A 7 2.43 10.58 -1.59
C LEU A 7 3.48 11.53 -2.20
N ALA A 8 3.35 12.84 -2.00
CA ALA A 8 4.34 13.80 -2.47
C ALA A 8 5.73 13.54 -1.88
N ALA A 9 5.79 13.15 -0.60
CA ALA A 9 7.04 12.81 0.08
C ALA A 9 7.70 11.50 -0.41
N CYS A 10 6.96 10.63 -1.11
CA CYS A 10 7.47 9.36 -1.63
C CYS A 10 8.21 9.47 -2.96
N ASN A 11 8.20 10.64 -3.59
CA ASN A 11 8.91 10.90 -4.86
C ASN A 11 8.58 9.87 -5.95
N PHE A 12 7.28 9.64 -6.20
CA PHE A 12 6.83 8.80 -7.31
C PHE A 12 7.31 9.36 -8.65
N GLN A 13 7.73 8.46 -9.54
CA GLN A 13 8.01 8.82 -10.91
C GLN A 13 6.76 8.64 -11.76
N VAL A 14 6.56 9.48 -12.76
CA VAL A 14 5.37 9.40 -13.64
C VAL A 14 5.25 8.07 -14.38
N THR A 15 6.31 7.28 -14.46
CA THR A 15 6.40 5.98 -15.12
C THR A 15 6.40 4.79 -14.16
N ASP A 16 6.30 5.03 -12.84
CA ASP A 16 6.31 3.94 -11.86
C ASP A 16 5.12 3.00 -12.07
N SER A 17 5.37 1.71 -11.97
CA SER A 17 4.34 0.69 -11.74
C SER A 17 4.15 0.52 -10.25
N VAL A 18 2.94 0.73 -9.76
CA VAL A 18 2.62 0.74 -8.33
C VAL A 18 1.59 -0.32 -8.00
N ALA A 19 1.77 -1.05 -6.90
CA ALA A 19 0.76 -1.96 -6.36
C ALA A 19 0.24 -1.41 -5.02
N ASP A 20 -1.07 -1.17 -4.94
CA ASP A 20 -1.78 -0.79 -3.72
C ASP A 20 -2.39 -2.06 -3.09
N PHE A 21 -1.83 -2.50 -1.99
CA PHE A 21 -2.18 -3.73 -1.29
C PHE A 21 -3.29 -3.49 -0.27
N GLY A 22 -4.46 -4.10 -0.48
CA GLY A 22 -5.65 -3.83 0.31
C GLY A 22 -6.28 -2.48 -0.06
N ALA A 23 -6.55 -2.27 -1.34
CA ALA A 23 -6.96 -0.98 -1.90
C ALA A 23 -8.29 -0.46 -1.33
N GLY A 24 -9.12 -1.30 -0.69
CA GLY A 24 -10.38 -0.92 -0.08
C GLY A 24 -11.31 -0.20 -1.06
N SER A 25 -11.61 1.07 -0.79
CA SER A 25 -12.42 1.91 -1.69
C SER A 25 -11.67 2.43 -2.91
N GLY A 26 -10.39 2.12 -3.06
CA GLY A 26 -9.55 2.63 -4.15
C GLY A 26 -9.12 4.09 -4.01
N PHE A 27 -9.33 4.69 -2.84
CA PHE A 27 -9.00 6.10 -2.63
C PHE A 27 -7.51 6.39 -2.84
N MET A 28 -6.64 5.57 -2.24
CA MET A 28 -5.18 5.70 -2.39
C MET A 28 -4.76 5.38 -3.83
N ALA A 29 -5.30 4.30 -4.41
CA ALA A 29 -4.99 3.88 -5.79
C ALA A 29 -5.32 4.98 -6.82
N ARG A 30 -6.47 5.66 -6.69
CA ARG A 30 -6.83 6.79 -7.58
C ARG A 30 -5.90 7.99 -7.42
N ALA A 31 -5.54 8.32 -6.18
CA ALA A 31 -4.58 9.41 -5.93
C ALA A 31 -3.21 9.10 -6.58
N ILE A 32 -2.73 7.87 -6.46
CA ILE A 32 -1.48 7.42 -7.08
C ILE A 32 -1.60 7.45 -8.62
N ALA A 33 -2.72 7.00 -9.20
CA ALA A 33 -2.93 6.99 -10.64
C ALA A 33 -2.83 8.40 -11.26
N SER A 34 -3.25 9.43 -10.52
CA SER A 34 -3.11 10.83 -10.97
C SER A 34 -1.66 11.33 -10.97
N ILE A 35 -0.75 10.65 -10.25
CA ILE A 35 0.68 11.00 -10.17
C ILE A 35 1.45 10.21 -11.24
N VAL A 36 1.24 8.88 -11.32
CA VAL A 36 1.98 7.99 -12.23
C VAL A 36 1.32 7.92 -13.61
N THR A 37 1.14 9.06 -14.24
CA THR A 37 0.32 9.24 -15.46
C THR A 37 0.82 8.48 -16.69
N ARG A 38 2.03 7.95 -16.70
CA ARG A 38 2.62 7.10 -17.73
C ARG A 38 3.03 5.72 -17.22
N GLY A 39 2.67 5.42 -15.98
CA GLY A 39 2.86 4.14 -15.32
C GLY A 39 1.54 3.39 -15.16
N ASN A 40 1.49 2.44 -14.24
CA ASN A 40 0.30 1.65 -13.93
C ASN A 40 0.09 1.55 -12.43
N VAL A 41 -1.16 1.49 -12.00
CA VAL A 41 -1.55 1.22 -10.61
C VAL A 41 -2.38 -0.05 -10.55
N PHE A 42 -1.90 -1.04 -9.81
CA PHE A 42 -2.59 -2.28 -9.54
C PHE A 42 -3.23 -2.20 -8.16
N ALA A 43 -4.55 -2.07 -8.10
CA ALA A 43 -5.31 -2.00 -6.86
C ALA A 43 -5.75 -3.42 -6.46
N ILE A 44 -5.01 -4.05 -5.51
CA ILE A 44 -5.26 -5.41 -5.08
C ILE A 44 -6.22 -5.40 -3.89
N GLU A 45 -7.34 -6.11 -4.01
CA GLU A 45 -8.36 -6.17 -2.98
C GLU A 45 -8.99 -7.57 -2.92
N ILE A 46 -9.20 -8.10 -1.71
CA ILE A 46 -9.79 -9.42 -1.48
C ILE A 46 -11.32 -9.41 -1.58
N ASN A 47 -11.94 -8.28 -1.29
CA ASN A 47 -13.38 -8.11 -1.37
C ASN A 47 -13.81 -7.84 -2.83
N ARG A 48 -14.55 -8.78 -3.43
CA ARG A 48 -14.99 -8.67 -4.84
C ARG A 48 -15.89 -7.48 -5.11
N ASP A 49 -16.73 -7.08 -4.16
CA ASP A 49 -17.62 -5.93 -4.32
C ASP A 49 -16.83 -4.62 -4.36
N MET A 50 -15.76 -4.54 -3.57
CA MET A 50 -14.82 -3.40 -3.62
C MET A 50 -14.05 -3.36 -4.94
N VAL A 51 -13.58 -4.52 -5.45
CA VAL A 51 -12.95 -4.59 -6.78
C VAL A 51 -13.90 -4.10 -7.85
N ALA A 52 -15.16 -4.57 -7.85
CA ALA A 52 -16.17 -4.13 -8.81
C ALA A 52 -16.45 -2.61 -8.72
N ARG A 53 -16.50 -2.10 -7.49
CA ARG A 53 -16.66 -0.66 -7.25
C ARG A 53 -15.49 0.16 -7.79
N ILE A 54 -14.24 -0.23 -7.50
CA ILE A 54 -13.05 0.46 -8.01
C ILE A 54 -13.05 0.43 -9.55
N THR A 55 -13.43 -0.72 -10.14
CA THR A 55 -13.52 -0.86 -11.60
C THR A 55 -14.52 0.14 -12.19
N HIS A 56 -15.72 0.19 -11.64
CA HIS A 56 -16.75 1.13 -12.08
C HIS A 56 -16.30 2.60 -11.96
N GLU A 57 -15.73 2.97 -10.81
CA GLU A 57 -15.23 4.33 -10.57
C GLU A 57 -14.05 4.69 -11.50
N ALA A 58 -13.19 3.72 -11.85
CA ALA A 58 -12.10 3.93 -12.80
C ALA A 58 -12.63 4.15 -14.22
N GLU A 59 -13.63 3.36 -14.64
CA GLU A 59 -14.29 3.50 -15.95
C GLU A 59 -15.01 4.84 -16.08
N GLU A 60 -15.83 5.21 -15.10
CA GLU A 60 -16.54 6.51 -15.09
C GLU A 60 -15.56 7.70 -15.07
N GLY A 61 -14.47 7.58 -14.32
CA GLY A 61 -13.44 8.61 -14.21
C GLY A 61 -12.44 8.63 -15.36
N HIS A 62 -12.52 7.71 -16.32
CA HIS A 62 -11.55 7.52 -17.42
C HIS A 62 -10.11 7.41 -16.90
N ILE A 63 -9.90 6.60 -15.85
CA ILE A 63 -8.59 6.39 -15.22
C ILE A 63 -7.96 5.13 -15.84
N ASP A 64 -7.45 5.24 -17.06
CA ASP A 64 -7.00 4.12 -17.89
C ASP A 64 -5.79 3.36 -17.30
N ASN A 65 -5.01 4.00 -16.42
CA ASN A 65 -3.83 3.42 -15.78
C ASN A 65 -4.11 2.79 -14.41
N LEU A 66 -5.37 2.67 -13.99
CA LEU A 66 -5.79 2.01 -12.75
C LEU A 66 -6.39 0.63 -13.07
N HIS A 67 -5.78 -0.42 -12.52
CA HIS A 67 -6.11 -1.82 -12.78
C HIS A 67 -6.53 -2.52 -11.47
N PRO A 68 -7.84 -2.57 -11.14
CA PRO A 68 -8.31 -3.30 -9.98
C PRO A 68 -8.14 -4.81 -10.17
N LEU A 69 -7.59 -5.48 -9.17
CA LEU A 69 -7.33 -6.92 -9.20
C LEU A 69 -7.91 -7.59 -7.94
N TRP A 70 -8.69 -8.64 -8.14
CA TRP A 70 -9.07 -9.49 -7.02
C TRP A 70 -7.88 -10.37 -6.63
N GLY A 71 -7.42 -10.24 -5.39
CA GLY A 71 -6.27 -10.98 -4.89
C GLY A 71 -6.17 -10.96 -3.38
N ASP A 72 -5.42 -11.92 -2.84
CA ASP A 72 -5.10 -12.03 -1.43
C ASP A 72 -3.62 -11.71 -1.23
N ILE A 73 -3.34 -10.64 -0.51
CA ILE A 73 -1.98 -10.17 -0.26
C ILE A 73 -1.22 -11.02 0.76
N GLU A 74 -1.92 -11.83 1.57
CA GLU A 74 -1.31 -12.68 2.59
C GLU A 74 -0.77 -14.00 2.01
N ILE A 75 -1.16 -14.33 0.76
CA ILE A 75 -0.79 -15.58 0.09
C ILE A 75 0.30 -15.30 -0.95
N ALA A 76 1.36 -16.11 -0.95
CA ALA A 76 2.40 -16.02 -1.97
C ALA A 76 1.83 -16.19 -3.38
N GLY A 77 2.03 -15.20 -4.26
CA GLY A 77 1.44 -15.14 -5.60
C GLY A 77 -0.04 -14.75 -5.62
N GLY A 78 -0.66 -14.49 -4.47
CA GLY A 78 -2.07 -14.17 -4.35
C GLY A 78 -2.45 -12.81 -4.95
N THR A 79 -1.50 -11.89 -5.10
CA THR A 79 -1.67 -10.61 -5.82
C THR A 79 -1.81 -10.77 -7.32
N LYS A 80 -1.42 -11.93 -7.88
CA LYS A 80 -1.35 -12.23 -9.32
C LYS A 80 -0.34 -11.38 -10.10
N LEU A 81 0.49 -10.62 -9.41
CA LEU A 81 1.60 -9.90 -9.99
C LEU A 81 2.83 -10.82 -10.10
N GLY A 82 3.64 -10.59 -11.15
CA GLY A 82 4.90 -11.29 -11.34
C GLY A 82 5.97 -10.89 -10.32
N ASP A 83 7.02 -11.72 -10.19
CA ASP A 83 8.19 -11.35 -9.41
C ASP A 83 8.86 -10.11 -10.00
N ALA A 84 9.34 -9.22 -9.14
CA ALA A 84 10.08 -8.01 -9.56
C ALA A 84 9.37 -7.21 -10.67
N SER A 85 8.04 -7.06 -10.58
CA SER A 85 7.20 -6.44 -11.62
C SER A 85 6.81 -4.99 -11.33
N VAL A 86 6.88 -4.53 -10.07
CA VAL A 86 6.48 -3.18 -9.69
C VAL A 86 7.61 -2.38 -9.07
N ASP A 87 7.56 -1.06 -9.21
CA ASP A 87 8.56 -0.12 -8.67
C ASP A 87 8.24 0.27 -7.23
N VAL A 88 6.95 0.33 -6.89
CA VAL A 88 6.47 0.69 -5.55
C VAL A 88 5.34 -0.22 -5.12
N VAL A 89 5.36 -0.64 -3.85
CA VAL A 89 4.21 -1.21 -3.15
C VAL A 89 3.75 -0.22 -2.09
N VAL A 90 2.45 -0.04 -1.98
CA VAL A 90 1.82 0.76 -0.92
C VAL A 90 0.99 -0.16 -0.03
N LEU A 91 1.18 -0.06 1.27
CA LEU A 91 0.35 -0.64 2.32
C LEU A 91 -0.23 0.52 3.12
N SER A 92 -1.52 0.80 2.96
CA SER A 92 -2.17 1.93 3.63
C SER A 92 -3.37 1.48 4.44
N ASN A 93 -3.27 1.62 5.77
CA ASN A 93 -4.32 1.25 6.73
C ASN A 93 -4.79 -0.20 6.59
N ILE A 94 -3.86 -1.13 6.40
CA ILE A 94 -4.17 -2.53 6.14
C ILE A 94 -3.49 -3.49 7.12
N LEU A 95 -2.28 -3.22 7.61
CA LEU A 95 -1.57 -4.17 8.45
C LEU A 95 -2.29 -4.48 9.76
N PHE A 96 -3.03 -3.53 10.33
CA PHE A 96 -3.81 -3.78 11.54
C PHE A 96 -4.96 -4.80 11.33
N GLN A 97 -5.41 -5.01 10.08
CA GLN A 97 -6.56 -5.85 9.73
C GLN A 97 -6.19 -7.27 9.31
N ILE A 98 -4.99 -7.48 8.77
CA ILE A 98 -4.58 -8.77 8.22
C ILE A 98 -4.00 -9.69 9.28
N ASP A 99 -4.16 -10.99 9.09
CA ASP A 99 -3.70 -12.02 10.03
C ASP A 99 -2.22 -12.36 9.79
N ASP A 100 -1.83 -12.68 8.55
CA ASP A 100 -0.45 -13.01 8.18
C ASP A 100 0.33 -11.78 7.65
N LYS A 101 0.67 -10.87 8.55
CA LYS A 101 1.50 -9.69 8.22
C LYS A 101 2.84 -10.07 7.58
N PRO A 102 3.56 -11.10 8.09
CA PRO A 102 4.78 -11.59 7.42
C PRO A 102 4.53 -12.09 5.99
N GLY A 103 3.41 -12.77 5.73
CA GLY A 103 3.01 -13.24 4.40
C GLY A 103 2.83 -12.07 3.44
N ALA A 104 2.05 -11.06 3.82
CA ALA A 104 1.82 -9.86 3.02
C ALA A 104 3.11 -9.08 2.72
N LEU A 105 3.99 -8.95 3.72
CA LEU A 105 5.28 -8.27 3.54
C LEU A 105 6.24 -9.06 2.63
N LYS A 106 6.23 -10.39 2.68
CA LYS A 106 7.00 -11.25 1.76
C LYS A 106 6.45 -11.14 0.34
N GLU A 107 5.13 -11.09 0.18
CA GLU A 107 4.49 -10.90 -1.13
C GLU A 107 4.85 -9.52 -1.70
N ALA A 108 4.82 -8.45 -0.89
CA ALA A 108 5.31 -7.13 -1.28
C ALA A 108 6.78 -7.17 -1.71
N PHE A 109 7.63 -7.87 -0.94
CA PHE A 109 9.05 -8.05 -1.27
C PHE A 109 9.23 -8.80 -2.59
N ARG A 110 8.42 -9.85 -2.85
CA ARG A 110 8.49 -10.64 -4.09
C ARG A 110 8.18 -9.81 -5.32
N VAL A 111 7.09 -9.05 -5.31
CA VAL A 111 6.62 -8.29 -6.47
C VAL A 111 7.46 -7.04 -6.77
N LEU A 112 8.13 -6.49 -5.75
CA LEU A 112 9.01 -5.33 -5.92
C LEU A 112 10.25 -5.69 -6.73
N LYS A 113 10.61 -4.83 -7.68
CA LYS A 113 11.90 -4.82 -8.36
C LYS A 113 13.04 -4.61 -7.36
N ASN A 114 14.26 -5.02 -7.73
CA ASN A 114 15.45 -4.67 -6.96
C ASN A 114 15.59 -3.14 -6.92
N GLY A 115 15.74 -2.60 -5.70
CA GLY A 115 15.74 -1.15 -5.49
C GLY A 115 14.35 -0.51 -5.47
N GLY A 116 13.29 -1.30 -5.63
CA GLY A 116 11.91 -0.85 -5.47
C GLY A 116 11.59 -0.43 -4.04
N ARG A 117 10.51 0.29 -3.86
CA ARG A 117 10.16 0.95 -2.59
C ARG A 117 8.87 0.40 -2.01
N LEU A 118 8.83 0.28 -0.69
CA LEU A 118 7.63 -0.02 0.08
C LEU A 118 7.23 1.23 0.87
N LEU A 119 6.06 1.79 0.61
CA LEU A 119 5.44 2.80 1.45
C LEU A 119 4.47 2.10 2.40
N LEU A 120 4.73 2.23 3.68
CA LEU A 120 3.81 1.82 4.74
C LEU A 120 3.20 3.07 5.37
N VAL A 121 1.87 3.10 5.46
CA VAL A 121 1.09 4.08 6.23
C VAL A 121 0.09 3.31 7.08
N ASP A 122 0.13 3.47 8.40
CA ASP A 122 -0.82 2.78 9.27
C ASP A 122 -1.06 3.57 10.56
N TRP A 123 -1.94 3.07 11.42
CA TRP A 123 -2.32 3.70 12.67
C TRP A 123 -1.21 3.59 13.71
N GLN A 124 -0.81 4.74 14.27
CA GLN A 124 0.13 4.79 15.39
C GLN A 124 -0.58 4.47 16.70
N GLU A 125 -1.85 4.85 16.81
CA GLU A 125 -2.65 4.66 18.00
C GLU A 125 -4.14 4.53 17.68
N SER A 126 -4.92 4.05 18.63
CA SER A 126 -6.38 4.09 18.59
C SER A 126 -6.87 5.45 19.10
N PHE A 127 -7.77 6.09 18.38
CA PHE A 127 -8.25 7.43 18.72
C PHE A 127 -9.78 7.53 18.65
N GLY A 128 -10.41 7.86 19.78
CA GLY A 128 -11.81 8.31 19.85
C GLY A 128 -12.85 7.38 19.19
N GLY A 129 -12.59 6.09 19.08
CA GLY A 129 -13.44 5.12 18.39
C GLY A 129 -13.29 5.17 16.87
N LEU A 130 -12.35 5.95 16.35
CA LEU A 130 -11.89 5.92 14.96
C LEU A 130 -10.68 4.97 14.85
N GLY A 131 -10.57 4.28 13.71
CA GLY A 131 -9.49 3.34 13.46
C GLY A 131 -9.59 2.03 14.24
N PRO A 132 -8.48 1.30 14.40
CA PRO A 132 -8.45 -0.01 15.03
C PRO A 132 -8.68 0.08 16.55
N ALA A 133 -9.21 -1.01 17.13
CA ALA A 133 -9.19 -1.17 18.58
C ALA A 133 -7.72 -1.20 19.09
N PRO A 134 -7.45 -0.77 20.35
CA PRO A 134 -6.08 -0.64 20.85
C PRO A 134 -5.21 -1.89 20.68
N HIS A 135 -5.79 -3.08 20.82
CA HIS A 135 -5.09 -4.35 20.68
C HIS A 135 -4.84 -4.79 19.23
N HIS A 136 -5.45 -4.11 18.25
CA HIS A 136 -5.20 -4.33 16.82
C HIS A 136 -4.23 -3.32 16.21
N VAL A 137 -3.89 -2.25 16.94
CA VAL A 137 -2.92 -1.26 16.45
C VAL A 137 -1.59 -1.94 16.14
N PHE A 138 -1.12 -1.77 14.92
CA PHE A 138 0.20 -2.23 14.48
C PHE A 138 1.09 -1.01 14.27
N ASN A 139 1.58 -0.47 15.40
CA ASN A 139 2.32 0.79 15.44
C ASN A 139 3.72 0.69 14.80
N LYS A 140 4.36 1.82 14.62
CA LYS A 140 5.69 1.96 14.01
C LYS A 140 6.75 1.08 14.68
N GLU A 141 6.75 1.04 16.00
CA GLU A 141 7.73 0.31 16.82
C GLU A 141 7.63 -1.20 16.61
N THR A 142 6.46 -1.70 16.25
CA THR A 142 6.21 -3.11 15.93
C THR A 142 6.44 -3.41 14.45
N ALA A 143 6.04 -2.49 13.56
CA ALA A 143 6.12 -2.68 12.12
C ALA A 143 7.56 -2.68 11.59
N GLU A 144 8.37 -1.72 11.99
CA GLU A 144 9.72 -1.51 11.47
C GLU A 144 10.65 -2.73 11.67
N PRO A 145 10.74 -3.36 12.86
CA PRO A 145 11.56 -4.55 13.03
C PRO A 145 11.11 -5.73 12.18
N LEU A 146 9.80 -5.92 12.01
CA LEU A 146 9.26 -7.00 11.19
C LEU A 146 9.63 -6.81 9.72
N ILE A 147 9.45 -5.60 9.19
CA ILE A 147 9.74 -5.27 7.79
C ILE A 147 11.23 -5.39 7.49
N THR A 148 12.07 -4.91 8.41
CA THR A 148 13.55 -5.04 8.29
C THR A 148 13.97 -6.52 8.30
N LYS A 149 13.34 -7.36 9.12
CA LYS A 149 13.59 -8.80 9.16
C LYS A 149 13.25 -9.52 7.85
N ILE A 150 12.28 -9.02 7.09
CA ILE A 150 11.94 -9.56 5.75
C ILE A 150 13.06 -9.27 4.74
N GLY A 151 13.84 -8.21 4.94
CA GLY A 151 14.95 -7.83 4.05
C GLY A 151 14.88 -6.39 3.54
N PHE A 152 13.88 -5.62 3.95
CA PHE A 152 13.79 -4.21 3.59
C PHE A 152 14.75 -3.33 4.37
N THR A 153 15.24 -2.29 3.73
CA THR A 153 16.08 -1.24 4.35
C THR A 153 15.25 0.04 4.50
N LYS A 154 15.19 0.60 5.70
CA LYS A 154 14.50 1.87 5.95
C LYS A 154 15.19 3.03 5.23
N LEU A 155 14.43 3.81 4.47
CA LEU A 155 14.88 5.04 3.81
C LEU A 155 14.49 6.30 4.60
N SER A 156 13.25 6.37 5.07
CA SER A 156 12.73 7.52 5.81
C SER A 156 11.57 7.08 6.71
N ASP A 157 11.43 7.71 7.86
CA ASP A 157 10.37 7.48 8.81
C ASP A 157 9.70 8.78 9.32
N ASN A 158 10.00 9.91 8.66
CA ASN A 158 9.44 11.22 8.96
C ASN A 158 8.54 11.72 7.82
N LEU A 159 7.79 10.82 7.20
CA LEU A 159 6.83 11.19 6.16
C LEU A 159 5.55 11.74 6.80
N PRO A 160 4.90 12.75 6.21
CA PRO A 160 3.60 13.22 6.67
C PRO A 160 2.58 12.08 6.63
N ALA A 161 1.88 11.83 7.73
CA ALA A 161 0.89 10.74 7.80
C ALA A 161 -0.41 11.16 8.51
N GLY A 162 -0.48 12.41 9.01
CA GLY A 162 -1.57 12.87 9.87
C GLY A 162 -1.33 12.55 11.35
N GLU A 163 -2.21 13.05 12.20
CA GLU A 163 -2.00 13.12 13.65
C GLU A 163 -1.92 11.75 14.35
N HIS A 164 -2.66 10.76 13.86
CA HIS A 164 -2.79 9.43 14.50
C HIS A 164 -2.20 8.29 13.66
N HIS A 165 -1.47 8.64 12.59
CA HIS A 165 -0.85 7.67 11.71
C HIS A 165 0.67 7.84 11.70
N TYR A 166 1.35 6.83 11.22
CA TYR A 166 2.77 6.91 10.86
C TYR A 166 2.95 6.54 9.39
N ALA A 167 4.01 7.04 8.78
CA ALA A 167 4.40 6.62 7.45
C ALA A 167 5.91 6.38 7.41
N ILE A 168 6.29 5.25 6.79
CA ILE A 168 7.68 4.83 6.63
C ILE A 168 7.91 4.42 5.19
N LEU A 169 9.01 4.85 4.61
CA LEU A 169 9.47 4.42 3.31
C LEU A 169 10.65 3.46 3.48
N PHE A 170 10.54 2.30 2.84
CA PHE A 170 11.58 1.29 2.78
C PHE A 170 12.03 1.06 1.34
N LYS A 171 13.19 0.40 1.21
CA LYS A 171 13.77 -0.07 -0.05
C LYS A 171 14.01 -1.58 0.02
N LYS A 172 13.71 -2.30 -1.08
CA LYS A 172 14.14 -3.68 -1.31
C LYS A 172 15.59 -3.76 -1.72
#